data_cb10fb6049a5d1aee6cde6dd85d6ffcd
#
_entry.id   cb10fb6049a5d1aee6cde6dd85d6ffcd
#
_cell.length_a   1.000
_cell.length_b   1.000
_cell.length_c   1.000
_cell.angle_alpha   90.00
_cell.angle_beta   90.00
_cell.angle_gamma   90.00
#
_symmetry.space_group_name_H-M   'P 1'
#
loop_
_entity.id
_entity.type
_entity.pdbx_description
1 polymer ?
#
loop_
_entity_poly.entity_id
_entity_poly.type
_entity_poly.pdbx_seq_one_letter_code
_entity_poly.pdbx_strand_id
1 'polypeptide(L)'
;GRSILRLIEPTSGEVIFDGEDVCKKNKNELRLLRRDMQLIFQDPYASLDPRKTVSEIIAEPLKLQKLITDPKARMDRVRELMQVVGLADRLINTYPHELDGGRRQRIGIARALAMKPKLIVCDEPVSALDVSIQAQILNLMQDLQEQMGLTYIFITHDLSVVNHFADDIAVMYLGQLIEKAPSELLFDKPTHPYTQALLSAIPVPSLKKKRERIILKGEITSPINPKPGCRFAARCPYATDRCRSEEPVLREIEPNHFVACHLTEGK
;
A
#
# COMPACT_ATOMS: atom_id res chain seq x y z
N GLY A 1 4.79 4.84 -2.79
CA GLY A 1 4.43 5.34 -1.44
C GLY A 1 5.34 6.46 -0.97
N ARG A 2 6.65 6.27 -0.94
CA ARG A 2 7.62 7.27 -0.45
C ARG A 2 7.62 8.57 -1.26
N SER A 3 7.42 8.51 -2.56
CA SER A 3 7.32 9.71 -3.42
C SER A 3 6.01 10.46 -3.20
N ILE A 4 4.89 9.77 -2.96
CA ILE A 4 3.60 10.39 -2.63
C ILE A 4 3.70 11.23 -1.35
N LEU A 5 4.39 10.71 -0.33
CA LEU A 5 4.66 11.43 0.93
C LEU A 5 5.84 12.41 0.83
N ARG A 6 6.43 12.53 -0.36
CA ARG A 6 7.64 13.32 -0.61
C ARG A 6 8.75 13.04 0.42
N LEU A 7 8.94 11.76 0.76
CA LEU A 7 10.13 11.28 1.47
C LEU A 7 11.30 11.11 0.51
N ILE A 8 10.98 10.91 -0.78
CA ILE A 8 11.89 10.91 -1.92
C ILE A 8 11.31 11.92 -2.91
N GLU A 9 12.12 12.86 -3.37
CA GLU A 9 11.69 13.85 -4.37
C GLU A 9 11.36 13.13 -5.69
N PRO A 10 10.17 13.35 -6.27
CA PRO A 10 9.85 12.83 -7.58
C PRO A 10 10.68 13.55 -8.65
N THR A 11 11.13 12.83 -9.67
CA THR A 11 11.90 13.39 -10.78
C THR A 11 11.04 14.32 -11.64
N SER A 12 9.76 13.98 -11.80
CA SER A 12 8.77 14.75 -12.57
C SER A 12 7.36 14.37 -12.15
N GLY A 13 6.37 15.12 -12.64
CA GLY A 13 4.97 14.92 -12.31
C GLY A 13 4.54 15.71 -11.06
N GLU A 14 3.32 15.51 -10.64
CA GLU A 14 2.70 16.18 -9.50
C GLU A 14 2.00 15.18 -8.59
N VAL A 15 1.87 15.54 -7.32
CA VAL A 15 1.08 14.79 -6.33
C VAL A 15 0.07 15.76 -5.73
N ILE A 16 -1.21 15.55 -6.03
CA ILE A 16 -2.28 16.39 -5.51
C ILE A 16 -2.91 15.70 -4.30
N PHE A 17 -2.92 16.39 -3.17
CA PHE A 17 -3.57 15.97 -1.93
C PHE A 17 -4.45 17.12 -1.39
N ASP A 18 -5.73 16.86 -1.16
CA ASP A 18 -6.73 17.88 -0.76
C ASP A 18 -6.72 19.12 -1.68
N GLY A 19 -6.50 18.94 -2.99
CA GLY A 19 -6.46 20.03 -3.98
C GLY A 19 -5.13 20.80 -4.04
N GLU A 20 -4.13 20.44 -3.23
CA GLU A 20 -2.84 21.12 -3.19
C GLU A 20 -1.70 20.21 -3.68
N ASP A 21 -0.76 20.75 -4.47
CA ASP A 21 0.41 20.03 -4.96
C ASP A 21 1.45 19.86 -3.86
N VAL A 22 1.63 18.62 -3.40
CA VAL A 22 2.62 18.23 -2.38
C VAL A 22 4.05 18.57 -2.83
N CYS A 23 4.32 18.50 -4.15
CA CYS A 23 5.65 18.74 -4.70
C CYS A 23 6.07 20.21 -4.62
N LYS A 24 5.12 21.14 -4.56
CA LYS A 24 5.37 22.60 -4.47
C LYS A 24 5.50 23.12 -3.03
N LYS A 25 5.18 22.29 -2.02
CA LYS A 25 5.22 22.69 -0.61
C LYS A 25 6.66 22.95 -0.13
N ASN A 26 6.83 23.99 0.67
CA ASN A 26 8.08 24.21 1.40
C ASN A 26 8.21 23.25 2.61
N LYS A 27 9.38 23.23 3.26
CA LYS A 27 9.66 22.29 4.39
C LYS A 27 8.68 22.42 5.55
N ASN A 28 8.23 23.63 5.87
CA ASN A 28 7.30 23.87 6.98
C ASN A 28 5.89 23.41 6.63
N GLU A 29 5.41 23.72 5.44
CA GLU A 29 4.13 23.28 4.91
C GLU A 29 4.08 21.76 4.79
N LEU A 30 5.15 21.13 4.26
CA LEU A 30 5.27 19.69 4.16
C LEU A 30 5.25 19.01 5.54
N ARG A 31 5.89 19.63 6.56
CA ARG A 31 5.83 19.13 7.94
C ARG A 31 4.40 19.15 8.49
N LEU A 32 3.61 20.17 8.17
CA LEU A 32 2.21 20.24 8.57
C LEU A 32 1.37 19.22 7.80
N LEU A 33 1.55 19.13 6.48
CA LEU A 33 0.84 18.19 5.62
C LEU A 33 1.07 16.73 6.04
N ARG A 34 2.26 16.39 6.53
CA ARG A 34 2.56 15.05 7.07
C ARG A 34 1.79 14.68 8.33
N ARG A 35 0.99 15.59 8.92
CA ARG A 35 0.00 15.21 9.94
C ARG A 35 -1.15 14.44 9.31
N ASP A 36 -1.58 14.89 8.13
CA ASP A 36 -2.71 14.32 7.42
C ASP A 36 -2.34 13.11 6.55
N MET A 37 -1.03 12.93 6.26
CA MET A 37 -0.50 11.84 5.45
C MET A 37 0.52 11.04 6.25
N GLN A 38 0.23 9.78 6.55
CA GLN A 38 1.11 8.90 7.34
C GLN A 38 1.60 7.70 6.55
N LEU A 39 2.65 7.03 7.04
CA LEU A 39 3.24 5.84 6.45
C LEU A 39 3.30 4.70 7.47
N ILE A 40 2.80 3.53 7.07
CA ILE A 40 3.06 2.26 7.74
C ILE A 40 4.10 1.52 6.90
N PHE A 41 5.23 1.18 7.52
CA PHE A 41 6.37 0.57 6.86
C PHE A 41 6.22 -0.95 6.74
N GLN A 42 6.90 -1.53 5.76
CA GLN A 42 6.94 -2.95 5.46
C GLN A 42 7.46 -3.81 6.62
N ASP A 43 8.55 -3.38 7.26
CA ASP A 43 9.17 -4.11 8.36
C ASP A 43 8.81 -3.47 9.71
N PRO A 44 7.94 -4.11 10.52
CA PRO A 44 7.60 -3.61 11.83
C PRO A 44 8.78 -3.61 12.80
N TYR A 45 9.83 -4.43 12.57
CA TYR A 45 11.06 -4.42 13.37
C TYR A 45 11.91 -3.18 13.10
N ALA A 46 12.20 -2.92 11.83
CA ALA A 46 13.04 -1.79 11.46
C ALA A 46 12.35 -0.43 11.64
N SER A 47 11.02 -0.42 11.70
CA SER A 47 10.23 0.81 11.83
C SER A 47 10.09 1.35 13.25
N LEU A 48 10.38 0.55 14.27
CA LEU A 48 10.25 0.91 15.67
C LEU A 48 11.63 1.04 16.33
N ASP A 49 11.87 2.12 17.08
CA ASP A 49 13.12 2.26 17.85
C ASP A 49 13.12 1.25 19.00
N PRO A 50 14.04 0.25 19.02
CA PRO A 50 14.05 -0.81 20.02
C PRO A 50 14.39 -0.33 21.43
N ARG A 51 14.87 0.92 21.59
CA ARG A 51 15.22 1.53 22.87
C ARG A 51 14.07 2.28 23.51
N LYS A 52 12.93 2.41 22.80
CA LYS A 52 11.73 3.09 23.27
C LYS A 52 10.66 2.08 23.66
N THR A 53 9.90 2.42 24.69
CA THR A 53 8.72 1.64 25.08
C THR A 53 7.55 1.87 24.10
N VAL A 54 6.55 0.99 24.16
CA VAL A 54 5.31 1.13 23.37
C VAL A 54 4.71 2.52 23.53
N SER A 55 4.58 3.01 24.77
CA SER A 55 4.03 4.34 25.03
C SER A 55 4.87 5.47 24.43
N GLU A 56 6.18 5.37 24.47
CA GLU A 56 7.07 6.37 23.92
C GLU A 56 6.99 6.44 22.38
N ILE A 57 6.90 5.28 21.74
CA ILE A 57 6.77 5.18 20.28
C ILE A 57 5.45 5.80 19.81
N ILE A 58 4.32 5.46 20.46
CA ILE A 58 3.01 6.00 20.10
C ILE A 58 2.92 7.50 20.41
N ALA A 59 3.54 7.95 21.51
CA ALA A 59 3.55 9.36 21.90
C ALA A 59 4.48 10.24 21.07
N GLU A 60 5.46 9.67 20.36
CA GLU A 60 6.50 10.42 19.67
C GLU A 60 5.96 11.43 18.66
N PRO A 61 5.06 11.09 17.72
CA PRO A 61 4.50 12.06 16.80
C PRO A 61 3.73 13.18 17.49
N LEU A 62 3.03 12.89 18.60
CA LEU A 62 2.31 13.89 19.40
C LEU A 62 3.26 14.91 20.02
N LYS A 63 4.44 14.44 20.50
CA LYS A 63 5.49 15.30 21.05
C LYS A 63 6.15 16.16 19.99
N LEU A 64 6.59 15.53 18.87
CA LEU A 64 7.31 16.21 17.79
C LEU A 64 6.48 17.31 17.12
N GLN A 65 5.19 17.07 16.97
CA GLN A 65 4.26 18.02 16.36
C GLN A 65 3.63 18.98 17.38
N LYS A 66 3.97 18.85 18.68
CA LYS A 66 3.44 19.67 19.79
C LYS A 66 1.90 19.71 19.83
N LEU A 67 1.24 18.59 19.49
CA LEU A 67 -0.22 18.50 19.47
C LEU A 67 -0.81 18.38 20.89
N ILE A 68 -0.16 17.61 21.75
CA ILE A 68 -0.54 17.44 23.15
C ILE A 68 0.69 17.69 24.01
N THR A 69 0.76 18.86 24.62
CA THR A 69 1.90 19.29 25.43
C THR A 69 1.83 18.73 26.85
N ASP A 70 0.63 18.61 27.42
CA ASP A 70 0.44 18.02 28.74
C ASP A 70 0.78 16.53 28.76
N PRO A 71 1.71 16.10 29.67
CA PRO A 71 2.14 14.70 29.76
C PRO A 71 1.01 13.73 30.09
N LYS A 72 0.05 14.14 30.95
CA LYS A 72 -1.07 13.28 31.38
C LYS A 72 -2.04 13.08 30.21
N ALA A 73 -2.50 14.15 29.57
CA ALA A 73 -3.39 14.09 28.43
C ALA A 73 -2.77 13.30 27.26
N ARG A 74 -1.44 13.41 27.05
CA ARG A 74 -0.72 12.63 26.04
C ARG A 74 -0.71 11.14 26.37
N MET A 75 -0.52 10.78 27.64
CA MET A 75 -0.57 9.37 28.07
C MET A 75 -1.98 8.79 27.96
N ASP A 76 -3.00 9.56 28.30
CA ASP A 76 -4.40 9.15 28.12
C ASP A 76 -4.71 8.89 26.64
N ARG A 77 -4.22 9.76 25.73
CA ARG A 77 -4.34 9.54 24.28
C ARG A 77 -3.58 8.29 23.80
N VAL A 78 -2.42 7.98 24.36
CA VAL A 78 -1.67 6.75 24.08
C VAL A 78 -2.48 5.52 24.47
N ARG A 79 -3.10 5.50 25.65
CA ARG A 79 -3.95 4.37 26.07
C ARG A 79 -5.17 4.20 25.19
N GLU A 80 -5.81 5.29 24.82
CA GLU A 80 -6.92 5.27 23.85
C GLU A 80 -6.48 4.62 22.52
N LEU A 81 -5.35 5.04 21.97
CA LEU A 81 -4.80 4.46 20.73
C LEU A 81 -4.44 2.99 20.88
N MET A 82 -3.84 2.59 22.00
CA MET A 82 -3.56 1.18 22.30
C MET A 82 -4.85 0.35 22.33
N GLN A 83 -5.90 0.86 22.95
CA GLN A 83 -7.21 0.20 22.99
C GLN A 83 -7.81 0.07 21.58
N VAL A 84 -7.78 1.13 20.79
CA VAL A 84 -8.27 1.16 19.39
C VAL A 84 -7.61 0.08 18.53
N VAL A 85 -6.31 -0.15 18.70
CA VAL A 85 -5.60 -1.20 17.93
C VAL A 85 -5.56 -2.56 18.64
N GLY A 86 -6.27 -2.74 19.75
CA GLY A 86 -6.36 -3.99 20.48
C GLY A 86 -5.06 -4.40 21.20
N LEU A 87 -4.28 -3.43 21.69
CA LEU A 87 -3.12 -3.64 22.55
C LEU A 87 -3.51 -3.54 24.02
N ALA A 88 -3.17 -4.54 24.82
CA ALA A 88 -3.46 -4.54 26.27
C ALA A 88 -2.65 -3.45 27.00
N ASP A 89 -3.27 -2.76 27.95
CA ASP A 89 -2.65 -1.65 28.72
C ASP A 89 -1.36 -2.08 29.43
N ARG A 90 -1.26 -3.34 29.88
CA ARG A 90 -0.04 -3.90 30.51
C ARG A 90 1.21 -3.81 29.64
N LEU A 91 1.06 -3.64 28.31
CA LEU A 91 2.17 -3.54 27.35
C LEU A 91 2.74 -2.12 27.23
N ILE A 92 2.19 -1.15 27.93
CA ILE A 92 2.51 0.28 27.81
C ILE A 92 4.00 0.59 28.01
N ASN A 93 4.67 -0.14 28.92
CA ASN A 93 6.09 0.00 29.23
C ASN A 93 6.98 -1.10 28.62
N THR A 94 6.40 -1.98 27.77
CA THR A 94 7.13 -3.07 27.10
C THR A 94 7.95 -2.53 25.92
N TYR A 95 9.06 -3.15 25.62
CA TYR A 95 9.88 -2.81 24.48
C TYR A 95 9.49 -3.62 23.23
N PRO A 96 9.71 -3.10 22.01
CA PRO A 96 9.36 -3.84 20.78
C PRO A 96 9.97 -5.24 20.65
N HIS A 97 11.19 -5.44 21.13
CA HIS A 97 11.87 -6.74 21.04
C HIS A 97 11.24 -7.84 21.90
N GLU A 98 10.41 -7.47 22.89
CA GLU A 98 9.67 -8.41 23.75
C GLU A 98 8.31 -8.83 23.14
N LEU A 99 7.96 -8.31 21.95
CA LEU A 99 6.65 -8.49 21.32
C LEU A 99 6.78 -9.29 20.02
N ASP A 100 5.69 -9.98 19.66
CA ASP A 100 5.54 -10.62 18.35
C ASP A 100 5.32 -9.62 17.22
N GLY A 101 5.39 -10.10 15.97
CA GLY A 101 5.23 -9.28 14.77
C GLY A 101 3.88 -8.58 14.70
N GLY A 102 2.78 -9.26 15.06
CA GLY A 102 1.43 -8.70 15.04
C GLY A 102 1.25 -7.56 16.03
N ARG A 103 1.80 -7.68 17.25
CA ARG A 103 1.77 -6.59 18.24
C ARG A 103 2.61 -5.40 17.80
N ARG A 104 3.79 -5.64 17.20
CA ARG A 104 4.61 -4.56 16.64
C ARG A 104 3.90 -3.83 15.51
N GLN A 105 3.21 -4.55 14.64
CA GLN A 105 2.42 -3.94 13.57
C GLN A 105 1.30 -3.06 14.14
N ARG A 106 0.61 -3.52 15.17
CA ARG A 106 -0.42 -2.73 15.89
C ARG A 106 0.17 -1.45 16.51
N ILE A 107 1.41 -1.48 17.02
CA ILE A 107 2.10 -0.27 17.48
C ILE A 107 2.37 0.69 16.33
N GLY A 108 2.82 0.19 15.18
CA GLY A 108 3.02 0.99 13.97
C GLY A 108 1.75 1.68 13.49
N ILE A 109 0.62 0.95 13.51
CA ILE A 109 -0.71 1.48 13.19
C ILE A 109 -1.11 2.55 14.22
N ALA A 110 -1.00 2.26 15.54
CA ALA A 110 -1.33 3.23 16.59
C ALA A 110 -0.50 4.52 16.47
N ARG A 111 0.78 4.40 16.14
CA ARG A 111 1.68 5.55 15.89
C ARG A 111 1.19 6.40 14.72
N ALA A 112 0.78 5.77 13.61
CA ALA A 112 0.23 6.48 12.45
C ALA A 112 -1.09 7.20 12.81
N LEU A 113 -1.98 6.52 13.54
CA LEU A 113 -3.28 7.07 13.98
C LEU A 113 -3.16 8.21 15.00
N ALA A 114 -2.01 8.35 15.68
CA ALA A 114 -1.80 9.39 16.70
C ALA A 114 -2.02 10.79 16.12
N MET A 115 -1.74 10.99 14.83
CA MET A 115 -1.88 12.26 14.12
C MET A 115 -3.29 12.52 13.61
N LYS A 116 -4.24 11.56 13.71
CA LYS A 116 -5.58 11.60 13.08
C LYS A 116 -5.48 11.90 11.56
N PRO A 117 -4.73 11.09 10.80
CA PRO A 117 -4.48 11.35 9.39
C PRO A 117 -5.74 11.18 8.55
N LYS A 118 -5.75 11.76 7.34
CA LYS A 118 -6.74 11.51 6.31
C LYS A 118 -6.30 10.37 5.39
N LEU A 119 -4.98 10.26 5.15
CA LEU A 119 -4.36 9.28 4.25
C LEU A 119 -3.28 8.49 4.99
N ILE A 120 -3.32 7.17 4.86
CA ILE A 120 -2.23 6.30 5.29
C ILE A 120 -1.73 5.49 4.10
N VAL A 121 -0.46 5.65 3.77
CA VAL A 121 0.23 4.80 2.81
C VAL A 121 0.76 3.58 3.55
N CYS A 122 0.40 2.39 3.11
CA CYS A 122 0.80 1.12 3.70
C CYS A 122 1.74 0.40 2.74
N ASP A 123 3.02 0.33 3.08
CA ASP A 123 4.05 -0.32 2.26
C ASP A 123 4.21 -1.77 2.75
N GLU A 124 3.55 -2.72 2.10
CA GLU A 124 3.50 -4.15 2.46
C GLU A 124 3.23 -4.44 3.96
N PRO A 125 2.18 -3.87 4.56
CA PRO A 125 2.03 -3.80 6.03
C PRO A 125 1.81 -5.17 6.70
N VAL A 126 1.59 -6.23 5.95
CA VAL A 126 1.30 -7.58 6.47
C VAL A 126 2.24 -8.67 5.93
N SER A 127 3.15 -8.34 5.01
CA SER A 127 3.98 -9.34 4.31
C SER A 127 4.91 -10.16 5.22
N ALA A 128 5.33 -9.60 6.35
CA ALA A 128 6.21 -10.25 7.32
C ALA A 128 5.46 -11.03 8.43
N LEU A 129 4.13 -11.15 8.33
CA LEU A 129 3.29 -11.77 9.35
C LEU A 129 2.77 -13.13 8.87
N ASP A 130 2.42 -14.02 9.81
CA ASP A 130 1.71 -15.25 9.47
C ASP A 130 0.26 -14.98 9.03
N VAL A 131 -0.34 -15.91 8.27
CA VAL A 131 -1.63 -15.74 7.61
C VAL A 131 -2.76 -15.35 8.57
N SER A 132 -2.80 -15.93 9.77
CA SER A 132 -3.87 -15.65 10.72
C SER A 132 -3.72 -14.26 11.35
N ILE A 133 -2.51 -13.81 11.59
CA ILE A 133 -2.24 -12.45 12.05
C ILE A 133 -2.47 -11.42 10.94
N GLN A 134 -2.10 -11.75 9.69
CA GLN A 134 -2.43 -10.92 8.52
C GLN A 134 -3.92 -10.60 8.48
N ALA A 135 -4.79 -11.63 8.56
CA ALA A 135 -6.23 -11.44 8.55
C ALA A 135 -6.72 -10.53 9.68
N GLN A 136 -6.17 -10.69 10.89
CA GLN A 136 -6.53 -9.83 12.03
C GLN A 136 -6.12 -8.36 11.81
N ILE A 137 -4.95 -8.11 11.22
CA ILE A 137 -4.49 -6.74 10.93
C ILE A 137 -5.34 -6.11 9.82
N LEU A 138 -5.69 -6.87 8.79
CA LEU A 138 -6.54 -6.38 7.70
C LEU A 138 -7.95 -6.01 8.20
N ASN A 139 -8.57 -6.88 9.00
CA ASN A 139 -9.86 -6.57 9.61
C ASN A 139 -9.77 -5.31 10.49
N LEU A 140 -8.73 -5.20 11.34
CA LEU A 140 -8.50 -3.98 12.11
C LEU A 140 -8.41 -2.74 11.22
N MET A 141 -7.71 -2.82 10.09
CA MET A 141 -7.56 -1.67 9.19
C MET A 141 -8.89 -1.31 8.50
N GLN A 142 -9.73 -2.30 8.16
CA GLN A 142 -11.08 -2.05 7.65
C GLN A 142 -11.97 -1.38 8.70
N ASP A 143 -11.99 -1.90 9.93
CA ASP A 143 -12.74 -1.29 11.04
C ASP A 143 -12.32 0.17 11.25
N LEU A 144 -11.02 0.46 11.18
CA LEU A 144 -10.48 1.81 11.29
C LEU A 144 -10.87 2.71 10.12
N GLN A 145 -10.92 2.17 8.91
CA GLN A 145 -11.39 2.88 7.71
C GLN A 145 -12.84 3.34 7.89
N GLU A 146 -13.71 2.43 8.29
CA GLU A 146 -15.13 2.71 8.51
C GLU A 146 -15.37 3.69 9.67
N GLN A 147 -14.70 3.47 10.81
CA GLN A 147 -14.91 4.28 12.02
C GLN A 147 -14.32 5.68 11.93
N MET A 148 -13.21 5.84 11.21
CA MET A 148 -12.44 7.09 11.18
C MET A 148 -12.48 7.80 9.83
N GLY A 149 -13.09 7.22 8.78
CA GLY A 149 -13.13 7.77 7.43
C GLY A 149 -11.74 7.85 6.79
N LEU A 150 -10.87 6.87 7.05
CA LEU A 150 -9.50 6.86 6.54
C LEU A 150 -9.45 6.46 5.07
N THR A 151 -8.55 7.09 4.33
CA THR A 151 -8.15 6.63 3.00
C THR A 151 -6.84 5.87 3.08
N TYR A 152 -6.77 4.70 2.44
CA TYR A 152 -5.54 3.92 2.34
C TYR A 152 -4.99 3.87 0.92
N ILE A 153 -3.67 3.98 0.79
CA ILE A 153 -2.94 3.48 -0.37
C ILE A 153 -2.20 2.22 0.10
N PHE A 154 -2.69 1.06 -0.30
CA PHE A 154 -2.18 -0.23 0.14
C PHE A 154 -1.28 -0.84 -0.93
N ILE A 155 0.01 -0.98 -0.66
CA ILE A 155 0.99 -1.57 -1.55
C ILE A 155 1.22 -3.01 -1.10
N THR A 156 1.04 -3.97 -1.99
CA THR A 156 1.25 -5.40 -1.71
C THR A 156 1.59 -6.16 -2.98
N HIS A 157 2.24 -7.29 -2.83
CA HIS A 157 2.43 -8.28 -3.88
C HIS A 157 1.42 -9.45 -3.79
N ASP A 158 0.61 -9.49 -2.75
CA ASP A 158 -0.42 -10.53 -2.55
C ASP A 158 -1.80 -10.02 -2.97
N LEU A 159 -2.24 -10.48 -4.14
CA LEU A 159 -3.56 -10.13 -4.69
C LEU A 159 -4.72 -10.75 -3.92
N SER A 160 -4.51 -11.83 -3.15
CA SER A 160 -5.58 -12.44 -2.35
C SER A 160 -6.05 -11.51 -1.24
N VAL A 161 -5.12 -10.72 -0.69
CA VAL A 161 -5.40 -9.68 0.31
C VAL A 161 -6.22 -8.54 -0.29
N VAL A 162 -5.89 -8.12 -1.52
CA VAL A 162 -6.45 -6.92 -2.17
C VAL A 162 -7.93 -7.10 -2.49
N ASN A 163 -8.36 -8.30 -2.86
CA ASN A 163 -9.74 -8.59 -3.27
C ASN A 163 -10.81 -8.22 -2.21
N HIS A 164 -10.44 -8.30 -0.94
CA HIS A 164 -11.38 -8.03 0.17
C HIS A 164 -11.19 -6.66 0.81
N PHE A 165 -10.11 -5.96 0.44
CA PHE A 165 -9.70 -4.75 1.13
C PHE A 165 -9.78 -3.48 0.26
N ALA A 166 -9.55 -3.59 -1.06
CA ALA A 166 -9.41 -2.45 -1.94
C ALA A 166 -10.68 -2.16 -2.74
N ASP A 167 -11.05 -0.88 -2.84
CA ASP A 167 -12.10 -0.40 -3.74
C ASP A 167 -11.58 -0.35 -5.19
N ASP A 168 -10.38 0.22 -5.39
CA ASP A 168 -9.67 0.33 -6.67
C ASP A 168 -8.33 -0.38 -6.63
N ILE A 169 -7.96 -1.04 -7.71
CA ILE A 169 -6.68 -1.73 -7.85
C ILE A 169 -5.88 -1.15 -9.01
N ALA A 170 -4.62 -0.84 -8.74
CA ALA A 170 -3.63 -0.41 -9.72
C ALA A 170 -2.50 -1.44 -9.82
N VAL A 171 -2.41 -2.13 -10.96
CA VAL A 171 -1.39 -3.15 -11.22
C VAL A 171 -0.18 -2.50 -11.85
N MET A 172 0.99 -2.72 -11.25
CA MET A 172 2.26 -2.18 -11.73
C MET A 172 3.20 -3.30 -12.20
N TYR A 173 3.94 -3.05 -13.27
CA TYR A 173 4.99 -3.93 -13.76
C TYR A 173 6.25 -3.12 -14.10
N LEU A 174 7.38 -3.47 -13.50
CA LEU A 174 8.68 -2.78 -13.67
C LEU A 174 8.56 -1.24 -13.59
N GLY A 175 7.78 -0.74 -12.60
CA GLY A 175 7.61 0.69 -12.34
C GLY A 175 6.62 1.40 -13.27
N GLN A 176 5.89 0.69 -14.12
CA GLN A 176 4.79 1.26 -14.93
C GLN A 176 3.45 0.77 -14.44
N LEU A 177 2.45 1.67 -14.45
CA LEU A 177 1.06 1.34 -14.27
C LEU A 177 0.54 0.71 -15.57
N ILE A 178 0.14 -0.56 -15.51
CA ILE A 178 -0.27 -1.32 -16.70
C ILE A 178 -1.77 -1.58 -16.76
N GLU A 179 -2.45 -1.60 -15.61
CA GLU A 179 -3.90 -1.75 -15.53
C GLU A 179 -4.41 -1.13 -14.23
N LYS A 180 -5.53 -0.42 -14.29
CA LYS A 180 -6.25 0.12 -13.13
C LYS A 180 -7.75 -0.07 -13.36
N ALA A 181 -8.44 -0.62 -12.35
CA ALA A 181 -9.89 -0.74 -12.36
C ALA A 181 -10.45 -0.85 -10.93
N PRO A 182 -11.78 -0.68 -10.74
CA PRO A 182 -12.45 -1.14 -9.53
C PRO A 182 -12.15 -2.61 -9.25
N SER A 183 -12.03 -2.96 -7.98
CA SER A 183 -11.61 -4.31 -7.54
C SER A 183 -12.45 -5.41 -8.19
N GLU A 184 -13.78 -5.32 -8.10
CA GLU A 184 -14.69 -6.31 -8.69
C GLU A 184 -14.46 -6.48 -10.20
N LEU A 185 -14.30 -5.38 -10.93
CA LEU A 185 -14.10 -5.40 -12.38
C LEU A 185 -12.74 -6.03 -12.74
N LEU A 186 -11.68 -5.71 -12.00
CA LEU A 186 -10.35 -6.27 -12.26
C LEU A 186 -10.31 -7.79 -12.05
N PHE A 187 -11.01 -8.30 -11.02
CA PHE A 187 -11.07 -9.74 -10.74
C PHE A 187 -11.98 -10.50 -11.72
N ASP A 188 -13.03 -9.87 -12.21
CA ASP A 188 -13.97 -10.48 -13.17
C ASP A 188 -13.41 -10.44 -14.61
N LYS A 189 -12.87 -9.30 -15.03
CA LYS A 189 -12.43 -9.05 -16.42
C LYS A 189 -11.01 -8.48 -16.51
N PRO A 190 -9.98 -9.18 -15.98
CA PRO A 190 -8.60 -8.74 -16.15
C PRO A 190 -8.25 -8.67 -17.62
N THR A 191 -7.72 -7.55 -18.10
CA THR A 191 -7.50 -7.32 -19.53
C THR A 191 -6.03 -7.41 -19.90
N HIS A 192 -5.12 -6.84 -19.10
CA HIS A 192 -3.70 -6.93 -19.38
C HIS A 192 -3.18 -8.36 -19.15
N PRO A 193 -2.38 -8.95 -20.07
CA PRO A 193 -1.91 -10.33 -19.96
C PRO A 193 -1.10 -10.63 -18.67
N TYR A 194 -0.42 -9.62 -18.12
CA TYR A 194 0.25 -9.77 -16.81
C TYR A 194 -0.74 -9.88 -15.65
N THR A 195 -1.78 -9.06 -15.64
CA THR A 195 -2.86 -9.13 -14.62
C THR A 195 -3.56 -10.48 -14.66
N GLN A 196 -3.86 -10.98 -15.88
CA GLN A 196 -4.44 -12.32 -16.06
C GLN A 196 -3.54 -13.41 -15.50
N ALA A 197 -2.23 -13.33 -15.74
CA ALA A 197 -1.28 -14.30 -15.21
C ALA A 197 -1.19 -14.21 -13.68
N LEU A 198 -1.16 -13.02 -13.09
CA LEU A 198 -1.17 -12.83 -11.63
C LEU A 198 -2.42 -13.43 -11.00
N LEU A 199 -3.61 -13.11 -11.52
CA LEU A 199 -4.88 -13.61 -11.00
C LEU A 199 -5.05 -15.12 -11.19
N SER A 200 -4.46 -15.70 -12.26
CA SER A 200 -4.45 -17.14 -12.47
C SER A 200 -3.62 -17.92 -11.44
N ALA A 201 -2.70 -17.23 -10.77
CA ALA A 201 -1.82 -17.83 -9.76
C ALA A 201 -2.44 -17.85 -8.35
N ILE A 202 -3.54 -17.12 -8.12
CA ILE A 202 -4.23 -17.10 -6.82
C ILE A 202 -4.88 -18.47 -6.57
N PRO A 203 -4.58 -19.14 -5.44
CA PRO A 203 -5.24 -20.38 -5.07
C PRO A 203 -6.74 -20.14 -4.81
N VAL A 204 -7.60 -20.77 -5.59
CA VAL A 204 -9.05 -20.73 -5.34
C VAL A 204 -9.42 -22.01 -4.57
N PRO A 205 -9.99 -21.92 -3.38
CA PRO A 205 -10.45 -23.07 -2.62
C PRO A 205 -11.75 -23.62 -3.25
N SER A 206 -11.66 -24.19 -4.46
CA SER A 206 -12.81 -24.77 -5.17
C SER A 206 -12.47 -26.15 -5.69
N LEU A 207 -13.26 -27.14 -5.29
CA LEU A 207 -13.17 -28.53 -5.78
C LEU A 207 -13.66 -28.65 -7.25
N LYS A 208 -14.40 -27.65 -7.77
CA LYS A 208 -15.09 -27.75 -9.06
C LYS A 208 -14.46 -26.96 -10.22
N LYS A 209 -13.57 -26.00 -9.96
CA LYS A 209 -12.91 -25.20 -11.02
C LYS A 209 -11.41 -25.11 -10.74
N LYS A 210 -10.62 -25.96 -11.40
CA LYS A 210 -9.17 -25.67 -11.56
C LYS A 210 -9.06 -24.52 -12.57
N ARG A 211 -8.68 -23.31 -12.11
CA ARG A 211 -8.17 -22.29 -13.04
C ARG A 211 -6.87 -22.79 -13.64
N GLU A 212 -6.78 -22.82 -14.96
CA GLU A 212 -5.51 -23.09 -15.63
C GLU A 212 -4.53 -21.98 -15.31
N ARG A 213 -3.42 -22.32 -14.64
CA ARG A 213 -2.39 -21.37 -14.28
C ARG A 213 -1.65 -20.92 -15.52
N ILE A 214 -1.62 -19.62 -15.80
CA ILE A 214 -0.83 -19.04 -16.88
C ILE A 214 0.64 -18.96 -16.44
N ILE A 215 1.49 -19.79 -17.04
CA ILE A 215 2.92 -19.81 -16.73
C ILE A 215 3.62 -18.81 -17.65
N LEU A 216 4.14 -17.73 -17.05
CA LEU A 216 4.93 -16.74 -17.77
C LEU A 216 6.31 -17.31 -18.13
N LYS A 217 6.68 -17.25 -19.39
CA LYS A 217 8.00 -17.66 -19.90
C LYS A 217 8.96 -16.47 -19.88
N GLY A 218 10.26 -16.74 -19.84
CA GLY A 218 11.31 -15.73 -19.88
C GLY A 218 11.68 -15.13 -18.53
N GLU A 219 12.80 -14.43 -18.50
CA GLU A 219 13.33 -13.78 -17.30
C GLU A 219 12.73 -12.39 -17.09
N ILE A 220 12.77 -11.92 -15.86
CA ILE A 220 12.40 -10.55 -15.52
C ILE A 220 13.53 -9.64 -16.01
N THR A 221 13.21 -8.73 -16.91
CA THR A 221 14.17 -7.74 -17.42
C THR A 221 14.51 -6.72 -16.32
N SER A 222 15.71 -6.15 -16.39
CA SER A 222 16.11 -5.10 -15.46
C SER A 222 15.21 -3.87 -15.59
N PRO A 223 14.76 -3.28 -14.48
CA PRO A 223 14.06 -1.99 -14.49
C PRO A 223 14.99 -0.80 -14.79
N ILE A 224 16.33 -1.03 -14.74
CA ILE A 224 17.34 0.00 -15.01
C ILE A 224 17.58 0.09 -16.51
N ASN A 225 17.41 1.28 -17.08
CA ASN A 225 17.54 1.55 -18.52
C ASN A 225 16.72 0.54 -19.35
N PRO A 226 15.39 0.46 -19.15
CA PRO A 226 14.57 -0.48 -19.89
C PRO A 226 14.64 -0.22 -21.39
N LYS A 227 14.55 -1.29 -22.18
CA LYS A 227 14.46 -1.17 -23.64
C LYS A 227 13.18 -0.42 -24.04
N PRO A 228 13.17 0.26 -25.20
CA PRO A 228 11.94 0.82 -25.77
C PRO A 228 10.82 -0.22 -25.86
N GLY A 229 9.57 0.26 -25.85
CA GLY A 229 8.39 -0.60 -25.99
C GLY A 229 7.78 -1.05 -24.67
N CYS A 230 6.84 -1.97 -24.76
CA CYS A 230 6.13 -2.54 -23.62
C CYS A 230 7.10 -3.31 -22.71
N ARG A 231 7.19 -2.94 -21.45
CA ARG A 231 8.09 -3.60 -20.45
C ARG A 231 7.77 -5.08 -20.26
N PHE A 232 6.53 -5.48 -20.51
CA PHE A 232 6.10 -6.87 -20.40
C PHE A 232 6.31 -7.68 -21.68
N ALA A 233 6.70 -7.07 -22.83
CA ALA A 233 6.80 -7.72 -24.14
C ALA A 233 7.66 -9.00 -24.14
N ALA A 234 8.76 -9.04 -23.38
CA ALA A 234 9.63 -10.21 -23.30
C ALA A 234 8.96 -11.46 -22.67
N ARG A 235 7.90 -11.28 -21.89
CA ARG A 235 7.19 -12.35 -21.17
C ARG A 235 5.73 -12.50 -21.64
N CYS A 236 5.26 -11.62 -22.52
CA CYS A 236 3.90 -11.61 -22.99
C CYS A 236 3.71 -12.69 -24.09
N PRO A 237 2.76 -13.63 -23.95
CA PRO A 237 2.49 -14.64 -24.98
C PRO A 237 1.88 -14.05 -26.27
N TYR A 238 1.38 -12.82 -26.19
CA TYR A 238 0.74 -12.10 -27.30
C TYR A 238 1.59 -10.95 -27.85
N ALA A 239 2.89 -10.91 -27.52
CA ALA A 239 3.76 -9.82 -27.94
C ALA A 239 3.94 -9.77 -29.45
N THR A 240 3.73 -8.59 -30.02
CA THR A 240 3.99 -8.27 -31.45
C THR A 240 5.26 -7.43 -31.57
N ASP A 241 5.71 -7.16 -32.81
CA ASP A 241 6.86 -6.29 -33.08
C ASP A 241 6.60 -4.86 -32.58
N ARG A 242 5.35 -4.41 -32.69
CA ARG A 242 4.94 -3.12 -32.15
C ARG A 242 5.14 -3.05 -30.63
N CYS A 243 4.84 -4.12 -29.89
CA CYS A 243 5.09 -4.18 -28.44
C CYS A 243 6.58 -4.07 -28.06
N ARG A 244 7.48 -4.39 -29.00
CA ARG A 244 8.93 -4.30 -28.80
C ARG A 244 9.50 -2.93 -29.11
N SER A 245 8.81 -2.12 -29.92
CA SER A 245 9.27 -0.81 -30.39
C SER A 245 8.53 0.37 -29.77
N GLU A 246 7.24 0.20 -29.43
CA GLU A 246 6.38 1.27 -28.93
C GLU A 246 5.89 0.97 -27.52
N GLU A 247 5.95 1.97 -26.63
CA GLU A 247 5.38 1.90 -25.30
C GLU A 247 3.85 2.09 -25.35
N PRO A 248 3.05 1.16 -24.80
CA PRO A 248 1.60 1.31 -24.78
C PRO A 248 1.19 2.42 -23.80
N VAL A 249 0.27 3.27 -24.25
CA VAL A 249 -0.29 4.33 -23.42
C VAL A 249 -1.43 3.77 -22.57
N LEU A 250 -1.51 4.20 -21.31
CA LEU A 250 -2.63 3.89 -20.42
C LEU A 250 -3.90 4.59 -20.97
N ARG A 251 -4.92 3.81 -21.33
CA ARG A 251 -6.19 4.31 -21.90
C ARG A 251 -7.36 3.70 -21.18
N GLU A 252 -8.43 4.46 -21.04
CA GLU A 252 -9.71 3.96 -20.56
C GLU A 252 -10.37 3.13 -21.64
N ILE A 253 -10.68 1.86 -21.34
CA ILE A 253 -11.33 0.91 -22.27
C ILE A 253 -12.80 0.68 -21.91
N GLU A 254 -13.16 0.81 -20.66
CA GLU A 254 -14.50 0.81 -20.10
C GLU A 254 -14.53 1.85 -18.95
N PRO A 255 -15.69 2.31 -18.48
CA PRO A 255 -15.77 3.27 -17.38
C PRO A 255 -14.93 2.85 -16.16
N ASN A 256 -13.96 3.69 -15.78
CA ASN A 256 -13.00 3.46 -14.70
C ASN A 256 -12.03 2.27 -14.91
N HIS A 257 -11.97 1.67 -16.11
CA HIS A 257 -11.03 0.59 -16.41
C HIS A 257 -9.97 1.08 -17.41
N PHE A 258 -8.74 1.24 -16.94
CA PHE A 258 -7.61 1.77 -17.68
C PHE A 258 -6.60 0.66 -17.93
N VAL A 259 -6.11 0.53 -19.18
CA VAL A 259 -5.16 -0.52 -19.58
C VAL A 259 -4.08 0.06 -20.50
N ALA A 260 -2.83 -0.29 -20.24
CA ALA A 260 -1.68 0.04 -21.09
C ALA A 260 -1.28 -1.20 -21.92
N CYS A 261 -2.03 -1.50 -22.99
CA CYS A 261 -1.78 -2.67 -23.85
C CYS A 261 -2.22 -2.42 -25.27
N HIS A 262 -1.38 -2.75 -26.26
CA HIS A 262 -1.74 -2.61 -27.68
C HIS A 262 -2.87 -3.57 -28.13
N LEU A 263 -3.11 -4.66 -27.38
CA LEU A 263 -4.23 -5.59 -27.69
C LEU A 263 -5.61 -4.96 -27.45
N THR A 264 -5.67 -3.84 -26.72
CA THR A 264 -6.93 -3.14 -26.41
C THR A 264 -7.21 -1.98 -27.38
N GLU A 265 -6.30 -1.68 -28.29
CA GLU A 265 -6.49 -0.65 -29.32
C GLU A 265 -7.49 -1.14 -30.37
N GLY A 266 -8.64 -0.48 -30.44
CA GLY A 266 -9.71 -0.82 -31.41
C GLY A 266 -10.90 -1.59 -30.81
N LYS A 267 -10.92 -1.73 -29.46
CA LYS A 267 -12.12 -2.18 -28.74
C LYS A 267 -12.93 -1.03 -28.23
#